data_cd9d37d3b3e79049917565dede5923f5
#
_entry.id   cd9d37d3b3e79049917565dede5923f5
#
_cell.length_a   1.000
_cell.length_b   1.000
_cell.length_c   1.000
_cell.angle_alpha   90.00
_cell.angle_beta   90.00
_cell.angle_gamma   90.00
#
_symmetry.space_group_name_H-M   'P 1'
#
loop_
_entity.id
_entity.type
_entity.pdbx_description
1 polymer ?
#
loop_
_entity_poly.entity_id
_entity_poly.type
_entity_poly.pdbx_seq_one_letter_code
_entity_poly.pdbx_strand_id
1 'polypeptide(L)'
;AWGLLLGAVLLAAFGVLSMLNAAMLGAALALVTGCCSVGAAKRGLDTQVLLTIAASFGVGAALQSSGAAEVMAGGVLTFAAGNPLLLLIGTYCVVALLTELVTNNAAAVIIFPIVMSAAESLGVSPMPYVVAVMFAASASFLTPIGYQTNLMVYGPGGYRVSDFMRLGSGLN
;
A
#
# COMPACT_ATOMS: atom_id res chain seq x y z
N ALA A 1 -6.98 -11.17 -25.72
CA ALA A 1 -6.71 -10.73 -24.33
C ALA A 1 -5.58 -9.70 -24.27
N TRP A 2 -4.36 -10.03 -24.78
CA TRP A 2 -3.20 -9.11 -24.70
C TRP A 2 -3.42 -7.76 -25.38
N GLY A 3 -4.09 -7.73 -26.56
CA GLY A 3 -4.41 -6.48 -27.25
C GLY A 3 -5.34 -5.56 -26.48
N LEU A 4 -6.31 -6.10 -25.74
CA LEU A 4 -7.21 -5.33 -24.86
C LEU A 4 -6.46 -4.74 -23.68
N LEU A 5 -5.56 -5.52 -23.07
CA LEU A 5 -4.74 -5.04 -21.95
C LEU A 5 -3.82 -3.89 -22.42
N LEU A 6 -3.11 -4.11 -23.53
CA LEU A 6 -2.20 -3.13 -24.10
C LEU A 6 -2.94 -1.86 -24.52
N GLY A 7 -4.11 -2.00 -25.14
CA GLY A 7 -4.98 -0.87 -25.49
C GLY A 7 -5.42 -0.05 -24.28
N ALA A 8 -5.86 -0.72 -23.20
CA ALA A 8 -6.25 -0.04 -21.96
C ALA A 8 -5.06 0.71 -21.32
N VAL A 9 -3.88 0.07 -21.26
CA VAL A 9 -2.66 0.71 -20.74
C VAL A 9 -2.26 1.92 -21.57
N LEU A 10 -2.27 1.82 -22.90
CA LEU A 10 -1.92 2.93 -23.79
C LEU A 10 -2.91 4.09 -23.67
N LEU A 11 -4.23 3.83 -23.61
CA LEU A 11 -5.25 4.86 -23.42
C LEU A 11 -5.06 5.61 -22.10
N ALA A 12 -4.67 4.92 -21.05
CA ALA A 12 -4.35 5.55 -19.77
C ALA A 12 -3.00 6.30 -19.81
N ALA A 13 -1.97 5.73 -20.42
CA ALA A 13 -0.64 6.33 -20.52
C ALA A 13 -0.62 7.62 -21.34
N PHE A 14 -1.39 7.66 -22.42
CA PHE A 14 -1.56 8.88 -23.24
C PHE A 14 -2.55 9.89 -22.66
N GLY A 15 -3.12 9.62 -21.48
CA GLY A 15 -4.06 10.53 -20.81
C GLY A 15 -5.41 10.69 -21.52
N VAL A 16 -5.74 9.81 -22.48
CA VAL A 16 -7.03 9.83 -23.20
C VAL A 16 -8.17 9.44 -22.26
N LEU A 17 -7.92 8.50 -21.36
CA LEU A 17 -8.85 8.06 -20.32
C LEU A 17 -8.14 8.02 -18.98
N SER A 18 -8.91 8.25 -17.89
CA SER A 18 -8.37 7.98 -16.55
C SER A 18 -8.05 6.49 -16.40
N MET A 19 -7.07 6.16 -15.56
CA MET A 19 -6.67 4.76 -15.29
C MET A 19 -7.87 3.87 -14.93
N LEU A 20 -8.78 4.41 -14.12
CA LEU A 20 -10.00 3.71 -13.71
C LEU A 20 -10.91 3.41 -14.92
N ASN A 21 -11.17 4.42 -15.74
CA ASN A 21 -12.05 4.27 -16.91
C ASN A 21 -11.45 3.32 -17.95
N ALA A 22 -10.15 3.40 -18.18
CA ALA A 22 -9.44 2.50 -19.08
C ALA A 22 -9.48 1.04 -18.58
N ALA A 23 -9.29 0.83 -17.28
CA ALA A 23 -9.38 -0.50 -16.67
C ALA A 23 -10.80 -1.07 -16.73
N MET A 24 -11.82 -0.27 -16.43
CA MET A 24 -13.23 -0.67 -16.52
C MET A 24 -13.63 -1.01 -17.96
N LEU A 25 -13.23 -0.19 -18.92
CA LEU A 25 -13.49 -0.44 -20.34
C LEU A 25 -12.79 -1.72 -20.80
N GLY A 26 -11.52 -1.92 -20.43
CA GLY A 26 -10.77 -3.13 -20.74
C GLY A 26 -11.42 -4.39 -20.16
N ALA A 27 -11.87 -4.34 -18.91
CA ALA A 27 -12.57 -5.44 -18.26
C ALA A 27 -13.92 -5.74 -18.93
N ALA A 28 -14.72 -4.70 -19.24
CA ALA A 28 -15.99 -4.86 -19.95
C ALA A 28 -15.78 -5.48 -21.35
N LEU A 29 -14.82 -5.00 -22.10
CA LEU A 29 -14.48 -5.55 -23.41
C LEU A 29 -13.99 -7.01 -23.32
N ALA A 30 -13.20 -7.35 -22.30
CA ALA A 30 -12.74 -8.73 -22.10
C ALA A 30 -13.90 -9.70 -21.82
N LEU A 31 -14.94 -9.26 -21.13
CA LEU A 31 -16.15 -10.05 -20.90
C LEU A 31 -17.03 -10.15 -22.16
N VAL A 32 -17.26 -9.04 -22.86
CA VAL A 32 -18.11 -8.98 -24.05
C VAL A 32 -17.50 -9.77 -25.22
N THR A 33 -16.18 -9.69 -25.39
CA THR A 33 -15.46 -10.45 -26.44
C THR A 33 -15.23 -11.92 -26.08
N GLY A 34 -15.67 -12.35 -24.89
CA GLY A 34 -15.47 -13.74 -24.44
C GLY A 34 -14.02 -14.10 -24.11
N CYS A 35 -13.11 -13.14 -24.07
CA CYS A 35 -11.73 -13.38 -23.64
C CYS A 35 -11.62 -13.83 -22.19
N CYS A 36 -12.60 -13.49 -21.36
CA CYS A 36 -12.73 -13.91 -19.98
C CYS A 36 -14.19 -14.29 -19.68
N SER A 37 -14.42 -15.44 -19.06
CA SER A 37 -15.75 -15.79 -18.60
C SER A 37 -16.07 -15.05 -17.28
N VAL A 38 -17.36 -14.77 -17.04
CA VAL A 38 -17.82 -14.14 -15.78
C VAL A 38 -17.35 -14.93 -14.55
N GLY A 39 -17.35 -16.26 -14.63
CA GLY A 39 -16.86 -17.12 -13.56
C GLY A 39 -15.36 -16.98 -13.31
N ALA A 40 -14.55 -16.83 -14.37
CA ALA A 40 -13.12 -16.58 -14.25
C ALA A 40 -12.84 -15.17 -13.69
N ALA A 41 -13.58 -14.16 -14.14
CA ALA A 41 -13.48 -12.81 -13.62
C ALA A 41 -13.79 -12.75 -12.11
N LYS A 42 -14.87 -13.42 -11.67
CA LYS A 42 -15.21 -13.51 -10.24
C LYS A 42 -14.14 -14.21 -9.40
N ARG A 43 -13.51 -15.27 -9.91
CA ARG A 43 -12.42 -15.95 -9.21
C ARG A 43 -11.13 -15.14 -9.17
N GLY A 44 -10.94 -14.25 -10.14
CA GLY A 44 -9.79 -13.34 -10.17
C GLY A 44 -9.93 -12.14 -9.21
N LEU A 45 -11.14 -11.89 -8.67
CA LEU A 45 -11.35 -10.87 -7.66
C LEU A 45 -10.95 -11.42 -6.29
N ASP A 46 -9.92 -10.84 -5.72
CA ASP A 46 -9.55 -11.11 -4.33
C ASP A 46 -10.52 -10.34 -3.40
N THR A 47 -11.60 -11.02 -3.01
CA THR A 47 -12.63 -10.46 -2.14
C THR A 47 -12.07 -10.12 -0.75
N GLN A 48 -11.05 -10.82 -0.29
CA GLN A 48 -10.40 -10.52 0.98
C GLN A 48 -9.70 -9.17 0.93
N VAL A 49 -8.97 -8.89 -0.15
CA VAL A 49 -8.33 -7.58 -0.37
C VAL A 49 -9.37 -6.47 -0.45
N LEU A 50 -10.46 -6.66 -1.20
CA LEU A 50 -11.53 -5.67 -1.32
C LEU A 50 -12.19 -5.38 0.04
N LEU A 51 -12.49 -6.42 0.82
CA LEU A 51 -13.07 -6.25 2.16
C LEU A 51 -12.09 -5.57 3.11
N THR A 52 -10.80 -5.90 3.04
CA THR A 52 -9.76 -5.24 3.82
C THR A 52 -9.69 -3.76 3.50
N ILE A 53 -9.70 -3.39 2.22
CA ILE A 53 -9.69 -1.98 1.79
C ILE A 53 -10.96 -1.27 2.30
N ALA A 54 -12.14 -1.87 2.13
CA ALA A 54 -13.39 -1.28 2.60
C ALA A 54 -13.42 -1.09 4.13
N ALA A 55 -12.99 -2.10 4.89
CA ALA A 55 -12.87 -2.01 6.35
C ALA A 55 -11.86 -0.94 6.77
N SER A 56 -10.81 -0.78 6.02
CA SER A 56 -9.76 0.22 6.24
C SER A 56 -10.28 1.65 6.15
N PHE A 57 -11.11 1.93 5.16
CA PHE A 57 -11.79 3.24 5.09
C PHE A 57 -12.68 3.49 6.31
N GLY A 58 -13.36 2.46 6.81
CA GLY A 58 -14.15 2.54 8.05
C GLY A 58 -13.28 2.86 9.27
N VAL A 59 -12.15 2.20 9.42
CA VAL A 59 -11.18 2.46 10.51
C VAL A 59 -10.59 3.87 10.37
N GLY A 60 -10.21 4.29 9.16
CA GLY A 60 -9.72 5.64 8.90
C GLY A 60 -10.74 6.72 9.26
N ALA A 61 -11.99 6.55 8.85
CA ALA A 61 -13.08 7.45 9.21
C ALA A 61 -13.34 7.49 10.72
N ALA A 62 -13.28 6.34 11.40
CA ALA A 62 -13.43 6.27 12.85
C ALA A 62 -12.29 6.98 13.59
N LEU A 63 -11.04 6.81 13.13
CA LEU A 63 -9.88 7.52 13.69
C LEU A 63 -10.01 9.04 13.55
N GLN A 64 -10.47 9.52 12.38
CA GLN A 64 -10.70 10.95 12.16
C GLN A 64 -11.87 11.48 13.00
N SER A 65 -13.02 10.80 12.99
CA SER A 65 -14.21 11.26 13.72
C SER A 65 -14.07 11.19 15.23
N SER A 66 -13.22 10.32 15.76
CA SER A 66 -12.93 10.22 17.20
C SER A 66 -11.85 11.19 17.70
N GLY A 67 -11.18 11.91 16.80
CA GLY A 67 -10.01 12.73 17.14
C GLY A 67 -8.75 11.91 17.47
N ALA A 68 -8.81 10.60 17.33
CA ALA A 68 -7.66 9.73 17.64
C ALA A 68 -6.50 9.95 16.66
N ALA A 69 -6.82 10.24 15.37
CA ALA A 69 -5.81 10.53 14.37
C ALA A 69 -4.99 11.78 14.74
N GLU A 70 -5.65 12.84 15.23
CA GLU A 70 -5.00 14.09 15.67
C GLU A 70 -4.11 13.86 16.90
N VAL A 71 -4.56 13.06 17.87
CA VAL A 71 -3.76 12.73 19.06
C VAL A 71 -2.51 11.94 18.65
N MET A 72 -2.65 10.94 17.78
CA MET A 72 -1.53 10.15 17.29
C MET A 72 -0.59 11.02 16.43
N ALA A 73 -1.14 11.87 15.56
CA ALA A 73 -0.37 12.83 14.78
C ALA A 73 0.41 13.79 15.68
N GLY A 74 -0.20 14.30 16.76
CA GLY A 74 0.47 15.12 17.75
C GLY A 74 1.69 14.43 18.38
N GLY A 75 1.59 13.13 18.69
CA GLY A 75 2.71 12.34 19.18
C GLY A 75 3.84 12.22 18.15
N VAL A 76 3.50 11.95 16.89
CA VAL A 76 4.47 11.85 15.79
C VAL A 76 5.13 13.22 15.53
N LEU A 77 4.34 14.31 15.56
CA LEU A 77 4.84 15.68 15.39
C LEU A 77 5.81 16.06 16.51
N THR A 78 5.50 15.69 17.75
CA THR A 78 6.39 15.94 18.91
C THR A 78 7.71 15.20 18.71
N PHE A 79 7.68 13.96 18.25
CA PHE A 79 8.87 13.19 17.93
C PHE A 79 9.66 13.82 16.78
N ALA A 80 8.98 14.27 15.74
CA ALA A 80 9.59 14.95 14.59
C ALA A 80 10.06 16.40 14.91
N ALA A 81 9.79 16.91 16.11
CA ALA A 81 10.12 18.27 16.53
C ALA A 81 9.68 19.37 15.53
N GLY A 82 8.57 19.14 14.84
CA GLY A 82 8.04 20.04 13.81
C GLY A 82 8.85 20.07 12.50
N ASN A 83 9.85 19.20 12.35
CA ASN A 83 10.68 19.13 11.13
C ASN A 83 10.05 18.19 10.09
N PRO A 84 9.67 18.69 8.89
CA PRO A 84 9.06 17.88 7.84
C PRO A 84 9.93 16.69 7.39
N LEU A 85 11.25 16.85 7.39
CA LEU A 85 12.16 15.77 6.99
C LEU A 85 12.21 14.66 8.05
N LEU A 86 12.24 15.01 9.32
CA LEU A 86 12.18 14.02 10.40
C LEU A 86 10.84 13.30 10.43
N LEU A 87 9.74 14.00 10.12
CA LEU A 87 8.42 13.37 9.94
C LEU A 87 8.46 12.35 8.79
N LEU A 88 9.07 12.71 7.66
CA LEU A 88 9.17 11.82 6.50
C LEU A 88 9.98 10.55 6.83
N ILE A 89 11.16 10.72 7.43
CA ILE A 89 12.02 9.60 7.83
C ILE A 89 11.31 8.72 8.87
N GLY A 90 10.70 9.34 9.89
CA GLY A 90 9.96 8.64 10.93
C GLY A 90 8.78 7.84 10.36
N THR A 91 8.03 8.44 9.43
CA THR A 91 6.94 7.76 8.72
C THR A 91 7.46 6.52 7.99
N TYR A 92 8.52 6.66 7.21
CA TYR A 92 9.11 5.55 6.49
C TYR A 92 9.54 4.42 7.42
N CYS A 93 10.30 4.74 8.47
CA CYS A 93 10.79 3.75 9.44
C CYS A 93 9.65 3.02 10.17
N VAL A 94 8.63 3.75 10.62
CA VAL A 94 7.49 3.15 11.33
C VAL A 94 6.70 2.23 10.41
N VAL A 95 6.43 2.65 9.18
CA VAL A 95 5.69 1.82 8.22
C VAL A 95 6.51 0.58 7.83
N ALA A 96 7.81 0.74 7.56
CA ALA A 96 8.70 -0.36 7.23
C ALA A 96 8.78 -1.41 8.36
N LEU A 97 8.81 -0.97 9.62
CA LEU A 97 8.76 -1.88 10.77
C LEU A 97 7.38 -2.55 10.93
N LEU A 98 6.31 -1.78 10.74
CA LEU A 98 4.95 -2.33 10.84
C LEU A 98 4.68 -3.39 9.77
N THR A 99 5.12 -3.18 8.54
CA THR A 99 4.88 -4.11 7.45
C THR A 99 5.61 -5.46 7.64
N GLU A 100 6.64 -5.50 8.48
CA GLU A 100 7.28 -6.77 8.87
C GLU A 100 6.45 -7.59 9.87
N LEU A 101 5.51 -6.96 10.57
CA LEU A 101 4.67 -7.58 11.61
C LEU A 101 3.24 -7.84 11.13
N VAL A 102 2.73 -6.99 10.24
CA VAL A 102 1.38 -7.07 9.69
C VAL A 102 1.44 -7.06 8.15
N THR A 103 0.30 -7.22 7.49
CA THR A 103 0.27 -7.15 6.02
C THR A 103 0.57 -5.73 5.52
N ASN A 104 1.15 -5.62 4.32
CA ASN A 104 1.46 -4.33 3.68
C ASN A 104 0.24 -3.40 3.64
N ASN A 105 -0.92 -3.95 3.28
CA ASN A 105 -2.18 -3.20 3.24
C ASN A 105 -2.57 -2.67 4.62
N ALA A 106 -2.45 -3.49 5.67
CA ALA A 106 -2.79 -3.08 7.03
C ALA A 106 -1.84 -2.00 7.55
N ALA A 107 -0.53 -2.12 7.31
CA ALA A 107 0.45 -1.11 7.69
C ALA A 107 0.16 0.25 7.04
N ALA A 108 -0.09 0.24 5.72
CA ALA A 108 -0.43 1.46 4.98
C ALA A 108 -1.69 2.12 5.52
N VAL A 109 -2.75 1.33 5.74
CA VAL A 109 -4.06 1.83 6.19
C VAL A 109 -4.02 2.44 7.59
N ILE A 110 -3.31 1.82 8.51
CA ILE A 110 -3.20 2.31 9.90
C ILE A 110 -2.46 3.65 9.93
N ILE A 111 -1.37 3.77 9.16
CA ILE A 111 -0.50 4.95 9.24
C ILE A 111 -0.99 6.10 8.35
N PHE A 112 -1.66 5.80 7.24
CA PHE A 112 -2.10 6.82 6.29
C PHE A 112 -2.87 8.00 6.92
N PRO A 113 -3.96 7.80 7.69
CA PRO A 113 -4.70 8.93 8.28
C PRO A 113 -3.87 9.73 9.28
N ILE A 114 -2.96 9.07 10.02
CA ILE A 114 -2.09 9.72 11.00
C ILE A 114 -1.13 10.67 10.30
N VAL A 115 -0.52 10.20 9.23
CA VAL A 115 0.47 10.97 8.46
C VAL A 115 -0.18 12.11 7.69
N MET A 116 -1.39 11.91 7.17
CA MET A 116 -2.17 12.96 6.54
C MET A 116 -2.46 14.10 7.52
N SER A 117 -2.98 13.79 8.71
CA SER A 117 -3.24 14.77 9.76
C SER A 117 -1.96 15.47 10.23
N ALA A 118 -0.85 14.74 10.34
CA ALA A 118 0.44 15.32 10.70
C ALA A 118 0.97 16.31 9.64
N ALA A 119 0.87 15.96 8.37
CA ALA A 119 1.29 16.83 7.26
C ALA A 119 0.43 18.11 7.19
N GLU A 120 -0.88 17.96 7.35
CA GLU A 120 -1.80 19.09 7.42
C GLU A 120 -1.48 20.03 8.61
N SER A 121 -1.19 19.48 9.79
CA SER A 121 -0.82 20.24 10.97
C SER A 121 0.50 21.03 10.79
N LEU A 122 1.43 20.52 10.00
CA LEU A 122 2.66 21.21 9.61
C LEU A 122 2.46 22.20 8.47
N GLY A 123 1.31 22.23 7.81
CA GLY A 123 1.05 23.05 6.63
C GLY A 123 1.90 22.67 5.41
N VAL A 124 2.34 21.41 5.32
CA VAL A 124 3.14 20.88 4.21
C VAL A 124 2.32 20.00 3.29
N SER A 125 2.78 19.85 2.03
CA SER A 125 2.13 18.94 1.09
C SER A 125 2.16 17.49 1.62
N PRO A 126 1.03 16.78 1.66
CA PRO A 126 0.98 15.39 2.13
C PRO A 126 1.58 14.41 1.12
N MET A 127 1.77 14.80 -0.16
CA MET A 127 2.18 13.89 -1.23
C MET A 127 3.50 13.13 -0.95
N PRO A 128 4.58 13.77 -0.45
CA PRO A 128 5.82 13.03 -0.12
C PRO A 128 5.59 11.94 0.91
N TYR A 129 4.72 12.18 1.88
CA TYR A 129 4.42 11.23 2.96
C TYR A 129 3.57 10.06 2.44
N VAL A 130 2.60 10.34 1.57
CA VAL A 130 1.81 9.29 0.90
C VAL A 130 2.73 8.36 0.11
N VAL A 131 3.65 8.94 -0.67
CA VAL A 131 4.65 8.17 -1.42
C VAL A 131 5.54 7.36 -0.48
N ALA A 132 6.00 7.94 0.64
CA ALA A 132 6.79 7.25 1.64
C ALA A 132 6.04 6.06 2.25
N VAL A 133 4.76 6.22 2.59
CA VAL A 133 3.90 5.12 3.08
C VAL A 133 3.77 4.01 2.04
N MET A 134 3.55 4.35 0.77
CA MET A 134 3.43 3.38 -0.32
C MET A 134 4.71 2.53 -0.49
N PHE A 135 5.88 3.19 -0.51
CA PHE A 135 7.16 2.50 -0.65
C PHE A 135 7.50 1.68 0.61
N ALA A 136 7.37 2.28 1.78
CA ALA A 136 7.69 1.63 3.05
C ALA A 136 6.80 0.42 3.33
N ALA A 137 5.49 0.51 3.03
CA ALA A 137 4.58 -0.61 3.19
C ALA A 137 4.91 -1.80 2.28
N SER A 138 5.58 -1.53 1.15
CA SER A 138 6.01 -2.56 0.22
C SER A 138 7.44 -3.04 0.47
N ALA A 139 8.20 -2.34 1.31
CA ALA A 139 9.58 -2.68 1.70
C ALA A 139 9.57 -3.68 2.86
N SER A 140 9.26 -4.94 2.56
CA SER A 140 9.14 -6.01 3.54
C SER A 140 10.17 -7.09 3.24
N PHE A 141 11.43 -6.76 3.45
CA PHE A 141 12.58 -7.62 3.11
C PHE A 141 13.34 -8.14 4.33
N LEU A 142 13.09 -7.60 5.54
CA LEU A 142 13.85 -7.95 6.74
C LEU A 142 13.48 -9.32 7.30
N THR A 143 12.23 -9.77 7.09
CA THR A 143 11.76 -11.03 7.64
C THR A 143 11.11 -11.92 6.58
N PRO A 144 11.17 -13.24 6.74
CA PRO A 144 10.45 -14.16 5.84
C PRO A 144 8.93 -14.04 5.98
N ILE A 145 8.40 -13.57 7.11
CA ILE A 145 6.96 -13.47 7.38
C ILE A 145 6.33 -12.17 6.89
N GLY A 146 7.12 -11.13 6.63
CA GLY A 146 6.64 -9.82 6.19
C GLY A 146 5.94 -9.85 4.84
N TYR A 147 6.28 -10.81 3.96
CA TYR A 147 5.64 -10.95 2.66
C TYR A 147 5.46 -12.42 2.25
N GLN A 148 4.33 -12.74 1.61
CA GLN A 148 4.00 -14.11 1.22
C GLN A 148 5.06 -14.77 0.32
N THR A 149 5.64 -14.01 -0.60
CA THR A 149 6.70 -14.51 -1.50
C THR A 149 7.96 -14.89 -0.75
N ASN A 150 8.30 -14.17 0.33
CA ASN A 150 9.43 -14.51 1.19
C ASN A 150 9.20 -15.88 1.87
N LEU A 151 7.98 -16.12 2.37
CA LEU A 151 7.61 -17.41 2.95
C LEU A 151 7.66 -18.55 1.95
N MET A 152 7.26 -18.30 0.69
CA MET A 152 7.27 -19.33 -0.36
C MET A 152 8.67 -19.82 -0.69
N VAL A 153 9.68 -18.96 -0.63
CA VAL A 153 11.08 -19.32 -0.90
C VAL A 153 11.85 -19.74 0.35
N TYR A 154 11.37 -19.39 1.54
CA TYR A 154 12.03 -19.66 2.82
C TYR A 154 12.31 -21.15 3.05
N GLY A 155 11.27 -21.98 2.94
CA GLY A 155 11.39 -23.43 3.14
C GLY A 155 12.18 -24.13 2.01
N PRO A 156 11.73 -24.05 0.75
CA PRO A 156 12.39 -24.71 -0.38
C PRO A 156 13.82 -24.25 -0.64
N GLY A 157 14.12 -22.97 -0.34
CA GLY A 157 15.45 -22.37 -0.54
C GLY A 157 16.44 -22.67 0.60
N GLY A 158 15.98 -23.24 1.71
CA GLY A 158 16.82 -23.51 2.88
C GLY A 158 17.39 -22.24 3.55
N TYR A 159 16.75 -21.11 3.32
CA TYR A 159 17.17 -19.82 3.88
C TYR A 159 16.93 -19.77 5.39
N ARG A 160 17.75 -18.98 6.06
CA ARG A 160 17.59 -18.64 7.48
C ARG A 160 17.04 -17.22 7.61
N VAL A 161 16.40 -16.91 8.74
CA VAL A 161 15.94 -15.54 9.04
C VAL A 161 17.10 -14.52 8.95
N SER A 162 18.31 -14.94 9.38
CA SER A 162 19.51 -14.11 9.28
C SER A 162 19.88 -13.69 7.85
N ASP A 163 19.52 -14.50 6.85
CA ASP A 163 19.84 -14.22 5.46
C ASP A 163 18.93 -13.09 4.94
N PHE A 164 17.65 -13.12 5.33
CA PHE A 164 16.71 -12.03 5.07
C PHE A 164 17.17 -10.72 5.75
N MET A 165 17.57 -10.80 7.03
CA MET A 165 18.07 -9.61 7.74
C MET A 165 19.30 -9.01 7.10
N ARG A 166 20.25 -9.85 6.63
CA ARG A 166 21.49 -9.37 5.99
C ARG A 166 21.25 -8.71 4.63
N LEU A 167 20.38 -9.29 3.81
CA LEU A 167 20.04 -8.74 2.49
C LEU A 167 19.00 -7.63 2.61
N GLY A 168 17.97 -7.85 3.41
CA GLY A 168 16.86 -6.94 3.58
C GLY A 168 17.25 -5.61 4.23
N SER A 169 18.22 -5.62 5.16
CA SER A 169 18.68 -4.37 5.79
C SER A 169 19.30 -3.36 4.82
N GLY A 170 19.74 -3.81 3.66
CA GLY A 170 20.24 -2.92 2.61
C GLY A 170 19.19 -2.54 1.55
N LEU A 171 18.01 -3.18 1.60
CA LEU A 171 16.92 -2.99 0.63
C LEU A 171 15.71 -2.25 1.23
N ASN A 172 15.60 -2.19 2.55
CA ASN A 172 14.53 -1.51 3.30
C ASN A 172 14.82 0.01 3.52
#